data_5baf2b38d728e49a2b097deadb90166a
#
_entry.id   5baf2b38d728e49a2b097deadb90166a
#
_cell.length_a   1.000
_cell.length_b   1.000
_cell.length_c   1.000
_cell.angle_alpha   90.00
_cell.angle_beta   90.00
_cell.angle_gamma   90.00
#
_symmetry.space_group_name_H-M   'P 1'
#
loop_
_entity.id
_entity.type
_entity.pdbx_description
1 polymer ?
#
loop_
_entity_poly.entity_id
_entity_poly.type
_entity_poly.pdbx_seq_one_letter_code
_entity_poly.pdbx_strand_id
1 'polypeptide(L)'
;MIAAWVSRYLPEASQAPERSIEGVVRVETAGGKFAQHITTPGHELIVDEPRSFGGGDDGPTPYDLLLAALGACTSMTIKAYAERKGIPLTRVVVELEHSRHHASDCANDCEGGAMKIESIDRAIELVGDLTDDQRASLLAIADKCPVHRTLESGPRIHTTGVAAE
;
A
#
# COMPACT_ATOMS: atom_id res chain seq x y z
N MET A 1 6.22 44.59 11.44
CA MET A 1 4.74 44.63 11.30
C MET A 1 4.15 43.59 10.37
N ILE A 2 4.87 43.06 9.35
CA ILE A 2 4.36 42.05 8.41
C ILE A 2 4.22 40.67 9.08
N ALA A 3 5.14 40.27 9.95
CA ALA A 3 5.12 38.96 10.62
C ALA A 3 3.87 38.74 11.53
N ALA A 4 3.41 39.79 12.21
CA ALA A 4 2.24 39.70 13.08
C ALA A 4 0.89 39.65 12.34
N TRP A 5 0.87 40.02 11.05
CA TRP A 5 -0.32 39.92 10.20
C TRP A 5 -0.45 38.52 9.60
N VAL A 6 0.67 37.94 9.18
CA VAL A 6 0.71 36.59 8.58
C VAL A 6 0.32 35.52 9.62
N SER A 7 0.71 35.65 10.88
CA SER A 7 0.37 34.68 11.94
C SER A 7 -1.14 34.55 12.23
N ARG A 8 -1.97 35.52 11.82
CA ARG A 8 -3.43 35.42 11.96
C ARG A 8 -4.11 34.50 10.93
N TYR A 9 -3.40 34.19 9.86
CA TYR A 9 -3.95 33.39 8.73
C TYR A 9 -3.21 32.05 8.56
N LEU A 10 -2.16 31.83 9.34
CA LEU A 10 -1.60 30.49 9.45
C LEU A 10 -2.45 29.74 10.48
N PRO A 11 -2.99 28.55 10.13
CA PRO A 11 -3.54 27.68 11.15
C PRO A 11 -2.47 27.48 12.21
N GLU A 12 -2.84 27.53 13.49
CA GLU A 12 -1.93 27.15 14.57
C GLU A 12 -1.33 25.81 14.15
N ALA A 13 0.02 25.74 14.13
CA ALA A 13 0.70 24.51 13.82
C ALA A 13 0.11 23.46 14.75
N SER A 14 -0.69 22.57 14.19
CA SER A 14 -1.17 21.39 14.89
C SER A 14 0.04 20.82 15.60
N GLN A 15 -0.04 20.62 16.90
CA GLN A 15 1.04 19.98 17.66
C GLN A 15 1.40 18.73 16.89
N ALA A 16 2.66 18.67 16.43
CA ALA A 16 3.12 17.51 15.67
C ALA A 16 2.71 16.27 16.48
N PRO A 17 1.96 15.33 15.88
CA PRO A 17 1.49 14.17 16.61
C PRO A 17 2.68 13.51 17.27
N GLU A 18 2.48 13.02 18.51
CA GLU A 18 3.51 12.25 19.21
C GLU A 18 4.09 11.24 18.25
N ARG A 19 5.40 11.31 17.98
CA ARG A 19 6.08 10.44 17.01
C ARG A 19 5.67 9.01 17.29
N SER A 20 4.99 8.40 16.34
CA SER A 20 4.60 7.00 16.47
C SER A 20 5.86 6.16 16.69
N ILE A 21 5.76 5.16 17.55
CA ILE A 21 6.84 4.19 17.81
C ILE A 21 7.17 3.52 16.48
N GLU A 22 8.46 3.33 16.18
CA GLU A 22 8.90 2.66 14.96
C GLU A 22 8.16 1.33 14.78
N GLY A 23 7.57 1.11 13.60
CA GLY A 23 6.76 -0.05 13.28
C GLY A 23 5.29 0.02 13.73
N VAL A 24 4.87 1.09 14.40
CA VAL A 24 3.46 1.30 14.77
C VAL A 24 2.80 2.27 13.80
N VAL A 25 1.65 1.87 13.29
CA VAL A 25 0.76 2.73 12.49
C VAL A 25 -0.48 3.00 13.35
N ARG A 26 -0.82 4.26 13.52
CA ARG A 26 -2.02 4.71 14.20
C ARG A 26 -3.04 5.17 13.19
N VAL A 27 -4.26 4.73 13.34
CA VAL A 27 -5.38 5.13 12.50
C VAL A 27 -6.49 5.66 13.41
N GLU A 28 -6.98 6.85 13.10
CA GLU A 28 -8.07 7.50 13.83
C GLU A 28 -9.15 7.94 12.87
N THR A 29 -10.40 7.92 13.32
CA THR A 29 -11.50 8.50 12.55
C THR A 29 -11.28 10.01 12.38
N ALA A 30 -11.39 10.48 11.13
CA ALA A 30 -11.36 11.90 10.79
C ALA A 30 -12.79 12.44 10.53
N GLY A 31 -12.90 13.59 9.93
CA GLY A 31 -14.21 14.14 9.55
C GLY A 31 -14.89 13.31 8.46
N GLY A 32 -16.21 13.42 8.33
CA GLY A 32 -16.97 12.69 7.32
C GLY A 32 -17.38 11.28 7.75
N LYS A 33 -17.81 10.47 6.77
CA LYS A 33 -18.36 9.13 7.03
C LYS A 33 -17.27 8.05 7.11
N PHE A 34 -16.27 8.12 6.23
CA PHE A 34 -15.24 7.10 6.07
C PHE A 34 -13.82 7.63 6.25
N ALA A 35 -13.62 8.95 6.21
CA ALA A 35 -12.28 9.53 6.30
C ALA A 35 -11.54 9.08 7.57
N GLN A 36 -10.29 8.68 7.37
CA GLN A 36 -9.38 8.24 8.42
C GLN A 36 -8.08 9.05 8.34
N HIS A 37 -7.55 9.43 9.49
CA HIS A 37 -6.22 10.00 9.60
C HIS A 37 -5.23 8.90 10.00
N ILE A 38 -4.20 8.71 9.21
CA ILE A 38 -3.15 7.73 9.46
C ILE A 38 -1.87 8.45 9.83
N THR A 39 -1.29 8.05 10.95
CA THR A 39 0.03 8.52 11.41
C THR A 39 1.00 7.35 11.40
N THR A 40 2.13 7.54 10.74
CA THR A 40 3.27 6.63 10.73
C THR A 40 4.51 7.35 11.29
N PRO A 41 5.64 6.68 11.55
CA PRO A 41 6.87 7.37 11.90
C PRO A 41 7.31 8.37 10.82
N GLY A 42 7.04 9.65 11.03
CA GLY A 42 7.45 10.75 10.16
C GLY A 42 6.51 11.11 9.01
N HIS A 43 5.37 10.44 8.85
CA HIS A 43 4.42 10.72 7.77
C HIS A 43 2.97 10.65 8.24
N GLU A 44 2.14 11.47 7.63
CA GLU A 44 0.69 11.49 7.82
C GLU A 44 0.00 11.41 6.47
N LEU A 45 -1.17 10.78 6.43
CA LEU A 45 -2.01 10.73 5.25
C LEU A 45 -3.49 10.61 5.64
N ILE A 46 -4.35 11.06 4.75
CA ILE A 46 -5.79 10.83 4.83
C ILE A 46 -6.14 9.66 3.93
N VAL A 47 -7.04 8.82 4.39
CA VAL A 47 -7.61 7.69 3.67
C VAL A 47 -9.12 7.84 3.69
N ASP A 48 -9.77 7.63 2.57
CA ASP A 48 -11.23 7.76 2.47
C ASP A 48 -11.77 6.80 1.42
N GLU A 49 -13.07 6.73 1.32
CA GLU A 49 -13.77 6.03 0.25
C GLU A 49 -14.21 7.02 -0.85
N PRO A 50 -14.33 6.57 -2.10
CA PRO A 50 -14.79 7.40 -3.20
C PRO A 50 -16.25 7.81 -3.00
N ARG A 51 -16.64 8.91 -3.62
CA ARG A 51 -18.01 9.45 -3.53
C ARG A 51 -19.09 8.47 -3.96
N SER A 52 -18.77 7.56 -4.87
CA SER A 52 -19.68 6.49 -5.31
C SER A 52 -20.07 5.53 -4.17
N PHE A 53 -19.21 5.40 -3.14
CA PHE A 53 -19.49 4.63 -1.92
C PHE A 53 -19.94 5.50 -0.74
N GLY A 54 -20.09 6.82 -0.97
CA GLY A 54 -20.56 7.79 0.02
C GLY A 54 -19.43 8.37 0.90
N GLY A 55 -18.18 8.26 0.48
CA GLY A 55 -17.03 8.98 1.04
C GLY A 55 -16.91 10.41 0.51
N GLY A 56 -15.89 11.12 1.00
CA GLY A 56 -15.52 12.47 0.56
C GLY A 56 -14.57 12.47 -0.64
N ASP A 57 -13.88 11.33 -0.90
CA ASP A 57 -12.79 11.21 -1.87
C ASP A 57 -11.58 12.09 -1.49
N ASP A 58 -11.31 12.17 -0.17
CA ASP A 58 -10.27 13.03 0.40
C ASP A 58 -8.89 12.34 0.42
N GLY A 59 -8.81 11.08 0.04
CA GLY A 59 -7.58 10.30 -0.02
C GLY A 59 -7.75 8.95 -0.72
N PRO A 60 -6.66 8.17 -0.87
CA PRO A 60 -6.72 6.81 -1.42
C PRO A 60 -7.59 5.91 -0.55
N THR A 61 -8.16 4.86 -1.17
CA THR A 61 -8.91 3.83 -0.42
C THR A 61 -7.97 2.92 0.37
N PRO A 62 -8.48 2.17 1.36
CA PRO A 62 -7.68 1.16 2.07
C PRO A 62 -7.05 0.11 1.12
N TYR A 63 -7.77 -0.30 0.07
CA TYR A 63 -7.23 -1.23 -0.92
C TYR A 63 -6.15 -0.60 -1.80
N ASP A 64 -6.25 0.69 -2.14
CA ASP A 64 -5.18 1.40 -2.84
C ASP A 64 -3.88 1.39 -2.02
N LEU A 65 -3.99 1.56 -0.69
CA LEU A 65 -2.82 1.48 0.20
C LEU A 65 -2.22 0.06 0.25
N LEU A 66 -3.06 -0.97 0.26
CA LEU A 66 -2.59 -2.36 0.22
C LEU A 66 -1.83 -2.64 -1.08
N LEU A 67 -2.38 -2.25 -2.22
CA LEU A 67 -1.75 -2.38 -3.53
C LEU A 67 -0.47 -1.53 -3.62
N ALA A 68 -0.50 -0.29 -3.12
CA ALA A 68 0.66 0.58 -3.09
C ALA A 68 1.80 -0.01 -2.25
N ALA A 69 1.49 -0.62 -1.09
CA ALA A 69 2.48 -1.28 -0.26
C ALA A 69 3.15 -2.47 -0.99
N LEU A 70 2.35 -3.30 -1.66
CA LEU A 70 2.86 -4.42 -2.46
C LEU A 70 3.68 -3.92 -3.65
N GLY A 71 3.20 -2.92 -4.38
CA GLY A 71 3.88 -2.34 -5.55
C GLY A 71 5.21 -1.69 -5.18
N ALA A 72 5.21 -0.86 -4.14
CA ALA A 72 6.42 -0.21 -3.65
C ALA A 72 7.47 -1.23 -3.19
N CYS A 73 7.06 -2.22 -2.38
CA CYS A 73 7.97 -3.27 -1.91
C CYS A 73 8.53 -4.12 -3.06
N THR A 74 7.71 -4.43 -4.07
CA THR A 74 8.14 -5.14 -5.28
C THR A 74 9.20 -4.34 -6.03
N SER A 75 8.92 -3.06 -6.33
CA SER A 75 9.83 -2.18 -7.05
C SER A 75 11.16 -1.99 -6.30
N MET A 76 11.11 -1.75 -5.00
CA MET A 76 12.31 -1.63 -4.14
C MET A 76 13.14 -2.92 -4.13
N THR A 77 12.50 -4.07 -4.07
CA THR A 77 13.18 -5.39 -4.08
C THR A 77 13.90 -5.62 -5.40
N ILE A 78 13.23 -5.34 -6.52
CA ILE A 78 13.82 -5.46 -7.86
C ILE A 78 15.02 -4.51 -8.00
N LYS A 79 14.85 -3.25 -7.60
CA LYS A 79 15.89 -2.22 -7.70
C LYS A 79 17.11 -2.57 -6.86
N ALA A 80 16.92 -2.97 -5.61
CA ALA A 80 18.01 -3.37 -4.73
C ALA A 80 18.77 -4.62 -5.26
N TYR A 81 18.06 -5.55 -5.88
CA TYR A 81 18.69 -6.70 -6.54
C TYR A 81 19.50 -6.28 -7.76
N ALA A 82 18.95 -5.42 -8.62
CA ALA A 82 19.63 -4.90 -9.80
C ALA A 82 20.94 -4.18 -9.43
N GLU A 83 20.88 -3.29 -8.45
CA GLU A 83 22.05 -2.57 -7.93
C GLU A 83 23.14 -3.53 -7.43
N ARG A 84 22.77 -4.52 -6.62
CA ARG A 84 23.72 -5.52 -6.09
C ARG A 84 24.37 -6.36 -7.18
N LYS A 85 23.66 -6.60 -8.29
CA LYS A 85 24.13 -7.41 -9.42
C LYS A 85 24.77 -6.60 -10.54
N GLY A 86 24.79 -5.27 -10.43
CA GLY A 86 25.30 -4.39 -11.49
C GLY A 86 24.47 -4.47 -12.77
N ILE A 87 23.15 -4.76 -12.66
CA ILE A 87 22.24 -4.80 -13.82
C ILE A 87 21.82 -3.38 -14.16
N PRO A 88 21.92 -2.94 -15.44
CA PRO A 88 21.63 -1.56 -15.84
C PRO A 88 20.12 -1.27 -15.92
N LEU A 89 19.43 -1.42 -14.80
CA LEU A 89 18.01 -1.13 -14.63
C LEU A 89 17.83 0.38 -14.35
N THR A 90 17.06 1.05 -15.19
CA THR A 90 16.79 2.49 -15.07
C THR A 90 15.53 2.78 -14.27
N ARG A 91 14.44 2.04 -14.54
CA ARG A 91 13.14 2.25 -13.92
C ARG A 91 12.36 0.94 -13.80
N VAL A 92 11.55 0.85 -12.76
CA VAL A 92 10.55 -0.20 -12.55
C VAL A 92 9.19 0.48 -12.44
N VAL A 93 8.22 0.02 -13.20
CA VAL A 93 6.81 0.36 -13.02
C VAL A 93 6.08 -0.90 -12.59
N VAL A 94 5.23 -0.79 -11.59
CA VAL A 94 4.41 -1.90 -11.09
C VAL A 94 2.96 -1.42 -11.08
N GLU A 95 2.14 -2.05 -11.89
CA GLU A 95 0.69 -1.84 -11.92
C GLU A 95 0.02 -3.02 -11.21
N LEU A 96 -0.94 -2.73 -10.35
CA LEU A 96 -1.64 -3.74 -9.58
C LEU A 96 -3.15 -3.51 -9.65
N GLU A 97 -3.87 -4.61 -9.76
CA GLU A 97 -5.32 -4.62 -9.72
C GLU A 97 -5.80 -5.67 -8.71
N HIS A 98 -6.74 -5.28 -7.86
CA HIS A 98 -7.43 -6.19 -6.95
C HIS A 98 -8.77 -6.57 -7.55
N SER A 99 -9.03 -7.87 -7.63
CA SER A 99 -10.29 -8.38 -8.15
C SER A 99 -10.87 -9.48 -7.25
N ARG A 100 -12.19 -9.61 -7.31
CA ARG A 100 -12.95 -10.64 -6.61
C ARG A 100 -13.62 -11.53 -7.64
N HIS A 101 -13.13 -12.76 -7.76
CA HIS A 101 -13.71 -13.74 -8.63
C HIS A 101 -14.66 -14.67 -7.85
N HIS A 102 -15.75 -15.11 -8.49
CA HIS A 102 -16.55 -16.20 -7.98
C HIS A 102 -15.87 -17.53 -8.34
N ALA A 103 -15.87 -18.49 -7.43
CA ALA A 103 -15.26 -19.81 -7.63
C ALA A 103 -15.83 -20.58 -8.85
N SER A 104 -17.01 -20.17 -9.35
CA SER A 104 -17.60 -20.72 -10.58
C SER A 104 -16.80 -20.43 -11.85
N ASP A 105 -15.92 -19.42 -11.82
CA ASP A 105 -15.10 -19.02 -12.98
C ASP A 105 -13.75 -19.75 -12.99
N CYS A 106 -13.43 -20.49 -11.94
CA CYS A 106 -12.22 -21.30 -11.82
C CYS A 106 -12.49 -22.71 -12.35
N ALA A 107 -12.06 -23.01 -13.57
CA ALA A 107 -12.42 -24.24 -14.29
C ALA A 107 -11.87 -25.55 -13.71
N ASN A 108 -11.06 -25.58 -12.64
CA ASN A 108 -10.41 -26.85 -12.23
C ASN A 108 -10.03 -26.93 -10.75
N ASP A 109 -10.61 -26.63 -9.72
CA ASP A 109 -10.23 -27.09 -8.36
C ASP A 109 -11.08 -26.50 -7.20
N CYS A 110 -12.37 -26.30 -7.40
CA CYS A 110 -13.23 -25.86 -6.31
C CYS A 110 -14.28 -26.93 -5.97
N GLU A 111 -13.93 -27.89 -5.14
CA GLU A 111 -14.91 -28.70 -4.42
C GLU A 111 -15.45 -27.91 -3.23
N GLY A 112 -16.72 -27.49 -3.32
CA GLY A 112 -17.54 -27.12 -2.18
C GLY A 112 -17.74 -25.63 -1.89
N GLY A 113 -18.86 -25.06 -2.36
CA GLY A 113 -19.44 -23.80 -1.89
C GLY A 113 -18.88 -22.55 -2.58
N ALA A 114 -19.73 -21.56 -2.83
CA ALA A 114 -19.36 -20.29 -3.48
C ALA A 114 -18.32 -19.50 -2.66
N MET A 115 -17.07 -19.90 -2.72
CA MET A 115 -15.96 -19.20 -2.11
C MET A 115 -15.52 -18.08 -3.05
N LYS A 116 -15.60 -16.86 -2.59
CA LYS A 116 -15.03 -15.70 -3.31
C LYS A 116 -13.51 -15.79 -3.18
N ILE A 117 -12.82 -15.83 -4.32
CA ILE A 117 -11.36 -15.80 -4.36
C ILE A 117 -10.94 -14.35 -4.56
N GLU A 118 -10.20 -13.83 -3.60
CA GLU A 118 -9.54 -12.53 -3.73
C GLU A 118 -8.24 -12.73 -4.51
N SER A 119 -8.02 -11.95 -5.57
CA SER A 119 -6.77 -11.98 -6.33
C SER A 119 -6.19 -10.58 -6.50
N ILE A 120 -4.86 -10.52 -6.57
CA ILE A 120 -4.12 -9.31 -6.93
C ILE A 120 -3.30 -9.64 -8.16
N ASP A 121 -3.64 -9.02 -9.27
CA ASP A 121 -2.88 -9.11 -10.51
C ASP A 121 -1.79 -8.03 -10.50
N ARG A 122 -0.59 -8.39 -10.94
CA ARG A 122 0.58 -7.52 -10.91
C ARG A 122 1.31 -7.55 -12.24
N ALA A 123 1.32 -6.43 -12.96
CA ALA A 123 2.12 -6.21 -14.16
C ALA A 123 3.39 -5.41 -13.81
N ILE A 124 4.54 -5.84 -14.35
CA ILE A 124 5.85 -5.22 -14.07
C ILE A 124 6.51 -4.84 -15.38
N GLU A 125 6.77 -3.54 -15.55
CA GLU A 125 7.58 -3.00 -16.64
C GLU A 125 9.00 -2.73 -16.12
N LEU A 126 10.01 -3.27 -16.82
CA LEU A 126 11.43 -3.07 -16.53
C LEU A 126 12.07 -2.24 -17.66
N VAL A 127 12.54 -1.06 -17.33
CA VAL A 127 13.19 -0.13 -18.26
C VAL A 127 14.69 -0.14 -18.01
N GLY A 128 15.46 -0.34 -19.07
CA GLY A 128 16.94 -0.36 -19.05
C GLY A 128 17.49 -1.16 -20.23
N ASP A 129 18.78 -1.10 -20.42
CA ASP A 129 19.49 -1.93 -21.42
C ASP A 129 19.72 -3.33 -20.83
N LEU A 130 18.66 -4.14 -20.84
CA LEU A 130 18.57 -5.41 -20.15
C LEU A 130 18.56 -6.58 -21.15
N THR A 131 19.39 -7.58 -20.90
CA THR A 131 19.27 -8.88 -21.60
C THR A 131 18.04 -9.63 -21.13
N ASP A 132 17.61 -10.64 -21.91
CA ASP A 132 16.47 -11.48 -21.55
C ASP A 132 16.69 -12.25 -20.23
N ASP A 133 17.90 -12.72 -19.96
CA ASP A 133 18.27 -13.39 -18.72
C ASP A 133 18.19 -12.44 -17.51
N GLN A 134 18.61 -11.18 -17.70
CA GLN A 134 18.50 -10.14 -16.68
C GLN A 134 17.03 -9.83 -16.39
N ARG A 135 16.19 -9.69 -17.42
CA ARG A 135 14.75 -9.49 -17.28
C ARG A 135 14.10 -10.62 -16.51
N ALA A 136 14.38 -11.87 -16.91
CA ALA A 136 13.86 -13.06 -16.24
C ALA A 136 14.27 -13.09 -14.74
N SER A 137 15.54 -12.79 -14.45
CA SER A 137 16.04 -12.75 -13.07
C SER A 137 15.39 -11.64 -12.23
N LEU A 138 15.14 -10.45 -12.82
CA LEU A 138 14.47 -9.34 -12.15
C LEU A 138 12.99 -9.64 -11.90
N LEU A 139 12.31 -10.31 -12.80
CA LEU A 139 10.93 -10.76 -12.58
C LEU A 139 10.85 -11.84 -11.49
N ALA A 140 11.76 -12.80 -11.50
CA ALA A 140 11.79 -13.86 -10.49
C ALA A 140 12.07 -13.34 -9.07
N ILE A 141 12.78 -12.22 -8.91
CA ILE A 141 13.03 -11.62 -7.60
C ILE A 141 11.82 -10.85 -7.06
N ALA A 142 10.88 -10.44 -7.92
CA ALA A 142 9.66 -9.75 -7.52
C ALA A 142 8.84 -10.54 -6.49
N ASP A 143 8.79 -11.86 -6.62
CA ASP A 143 8.05 -12.76 -5.72
C ASP A 143 8.73 -12.92 -4.34
N LYS A 144 9.97 -12.45 -4.21
CA LYS A 144 10.70 -12.45 -2.93
C LYS A 144 10.52 -11.18 -2.13
N CYS A 145 9.68 -10.26 -2.59
CA CYS A 145 9.31 -9.06 -1.85
C CYS A 145 8.69 -9.45 -0.49
N PRO A 146 9.12 -8.86 0.64
CA PRO A 146 8.58 -9.18 1.96
C PRO A 146 7.06 -9.03 2.08
N VAL A 147 6.47 -7.98 1.51
CA VAL A 147 5.01 -7.75 1.53
C VAL A 147 4.28 -8.84 0.75
N HIS A 148 4.77 -9.25 -0.44
CA HIS A 148 4.22 -10.37 -1.20
C HIS A 148 4.17 -11.64 -0.34
N ARG A 149 5.29 -12.01 0.27
CA ARG A 149 5.38 -13.20 1.12
C ARG A 149 4.45 -13.13 2.35
N THR A 150 4.26 -11.94 2.93
CA THR A 150 3.33 -11.73 4.03
C THR A 150 1.90 -11.98 3.57
N LEU A 151 1.51 -11.45 2.42
CA LEU A 151 0.16 -11.64 1.87
C LEU A 151 -0.12 -13.12 1.54
N GLU A 152 0.82 -13.80 0.89
CA GLU A 152 0.67 -15.23 0.57
C GLU A 152 0.61 -16.13 1.81
N SER A 153 1.33 -15.77 2.87
CA SER A 153 1.35 -16.56 4.10
C SER A 153 0.06 -16.47 4.91
N GLY A 154 -0.83 -15.50 4.61
CA GLY A 154 -2.07 -15.28 5.34
C GLY A 154 -1.79 -14.93 6.81
N PRO A 155 -1.33 -13.73 7.14
CA PRO A 155 -0.95 -13.35 8.50
C PRO A 155 -2.13 -13.47 9.47
N ARG A 156 -1.87 -13.93 10.69
CA ARG A 156 -2.89 -13.97 11.74
C ARG A 156 -3.10 -12.56 12.30
N ILE A 157 -4.36 -12.14 12.39
CA ILE A 157 -4.75 -10.87 12.97
C ILE A 157 -5.28 -11.14 14.38
N HIS A 158 -4.70 -10.48 15.38
CA HIS A 158 -5.13 -10.52 16.77
C HIS A 158 -5.74 -9.17 17.13
N THR A 159 -6.95 -9.18 17.70
CA THR A 159 -7.66 -7.96 18.10
C THR A 159 -7.77 -7.90 19.62
N THR A 160 -7.41 -6.76 20.22
CA THR A 160 -7.56 -6.47 21.64
C THR A 160 -8.31 -5.15 21.81
N GLY A 161 -9.34 -5.14 22.64
CA GLY A 161 -10.01 -3.91 23.03
C GLY A 161 -9.22 -3.20 24.13
N VAL A 162 -9.09 -1.87 24.03
CA VAL A 162 -8.49 -1.01 25.05
C VAL A 162 -9.56 -0.03 25.51
N ALA A 163 -9.76 0.12 26.82
CA ALA A 163 -10.66 1.13 27.35
C ALA A 163 -10.05 2.52 27.13
N ALA A 164 -10.87 3.48 26.70
CA ALA A 164 -10.48 4.89 26.71
C ALA A 164 -10.48 5.38 28.19
N GLU A 165 -9.41 6.07 28.58
CA GLU A 165 -9.32 6.77 29.85
C GLU A 165 -10.09 8.09 29.78
#